data_30befbf085c2088ebee2aabfc96fdc46
#
_entry.id   30befbf085c2088ebee2aabfc96fdc46
#
_cell.length_a   1.000
_cell.length_b   1.000
_cell.length_c   1.000
_cell.angle_alpha   90.00
_cell.angle_beta   90.00
_cell.angle_gamma   90.00
#
_symmetry.space_group_name_H-M   'P 1'
#
loop_
_entity.id
_entity.type
_entity.pdbx_description
1 polymer ?
#
loop_
_entity_poly.entity_id
_entity_poly.type
_entity_poly.pdbx_seq_one_letter_code
_entity_poly.pdbx_strand_id
1 'polypeptide(L)'
;MSAAEYPVPQPVAGRGALFVEHRLKTPQVSESAYIAPSAVLAGDVTIGPHSRVLFGAVITAEGGPVEIGRDCVIMENAVVRGVPGQETRFGDEVLVGPHAHLTGCVIEGGSRIATGAMVFNGARVETGAEVEFNAVVYVNTVVPAGTAVPMGWFAGGQPAELVAPGDWDRIRAIMGPLDYPGTVFGVGASSLMPDIARRYARGLALHHRDHILPDERHLLTQEDAH
;
A
#
# COMPACT_ATOMS: atom_id res chain seq x y z
N MET A 1 3.34 16.11 27.83
CA MET A 1 1.89 15.97 27.80
C MET A 1 1.60 14.49 27.74
N SER A 2 0.91 13.94 28.75
CA SER A 2 0.57 12.51 28.80
C SER A 2 -0.33 12.16 27.63
N ALA A 3 0.02 11.09 26.86
CA ALA A 3 -0.86 10.54 25.87
C ALA A 3 -2.15 10.10 26.57
N ALA A 4 -3.25 10.79 26.33
CA ALA A 4 -4.54 10.36 26.76
C ALA A 4 -4.85 9.03 26.06
N GLU A 5 -5.06 7.96 26.83
CA GLU A 5 -5.63 6.73 26.29
C GLU A 5 -7.01 7.05 25.71
N TYR A 6 -7.07 7.13 24.38
CA TYR A 6 -8.37 7.20 23.70
C TYR A 6 -9.06 5.85 23.84
N PRO A 7 -10.28 5.79 24.38
CA PRO A 7 -11.03 4.53 24.45
C PRO A 7 -11.22 3.97 23.05
N VAL A 8 -10.97 2.66 22.89
CA VAL A 8 -11.26 1.95 21.64
C VAL A 8 -12.77 2.12 21.39
N PRO A 9 -13.19 2.70 20.24
CA PRO A 9 -14.59 2.88 19.95
C PRO A 9 -15.29 1.52 19.91
N GLN A 10 -16.39 1.38 20.64
CA GLN A 10 -17.27 0.22 20.52
C GLN A 10 -17.81 0.17 19.08
N PRO A 11 -17.91 -1.01 18.44
CA PRO A 11 -18.45 -1.13 17.10
C PRO A 11 -19.89 -0.61 17.06
N VAL A 12 -20.13 0.40 16.22
CA VAL A 12 -21.49 0.87 15.93
C VAL A 12 -22.19 -0.25 15.16
N ALA A 13 -23.29 -0.74 15.66
CA ALA A 13 -24.12 -1.72 14.96
C ALA A 13 -24.63 -1.11 13.65
N GLY A 14 -24.08 -1.53 12.51
CA GLY A 14 -24.50 -1.09 11.18
C GLY A 14 -23.33 -1.04 10.21
N ARG A 15 -23.22 -2.00 9.30
CA ARG A 15 -22.23 -2.20 8.24
C ARG A 15 -20.79 -1.90 8.68
N GLY A 16 -20.13 -2.91 9.24
CA GLY A 16 -18.71 -2.88 9.57
C GLY A 16 -17.82 -2.79 8.32
N ALA A 17 -16.50 -2.72 8.55
CA ALA A 17 -15.51 -2.81 7.49
C ALA A 17 -15.76 -4.02 6.59
N LEU A 18 -15.49 -3.90 5.30
CA LEU A 18 -15.68 -5.00 4.36
C LEU A 18 -14.43 -5.90 4.37
N PHE A 19 -14.54 -7.06 5.00
CA PHE A 19 -13.54 -8.11 4.95
C PHE A 19 -13.90 -9.09 3.84
N VAL A 20 -12.92 -9.40 2.97
CA VAL A 20 -13.12 -10.27 1.82
C VAL A 20 -12.09 -11.39 1.84
N GLU A 21 -12.57 -12.63 1.81
CA GLU A 21 -11.72 -13.76 1.47
C GLU A 21 -11.38 -13.68 -0.02
N HIS A 22 -10.10 -13.53 -0.33
CA HIS A 22 -9.58 -13.54 -1.70
C HIS A 22 -8.44 -14.54 -1.81
N ARG A 23 -8.44 -15.38 -2.84
CA ARG A 23 -7.44 -16.45 -3.06
C ARG A 23 -7.28 -17.40 -1.87
N LEU A 24 -8.38 -17.74 -1.19
CA LEU A 24 -8.42 -18.59 0.00
C LEU A 24 -7.61 -18.02 1.18
N LYS A 25 -7.45 -16.72 1.23
CA LYS A 25 -6.82 -15.97 2.32
C LYS A 25 -7.78 -14.93 2.87
N THR A 26 -7.71 -14.71 4.16
CA THR A 26 -8.55 -13.76 4.89
C THR A 26 -7.69 -12.73 5.61
N PRO A 27 -8.15 -11.47 5.70
CA PRO A 27 -7.44 -10.45 6.47
C PRO A 27 -7.29 -10.82 7.94
N GLN A 28 -6.12 -10.52 8.49
CA GLN A 28 -5.78 -10.68 9.91
C GLN A 28 -5.59 -9.30 10.53
N VAL A 29 -6.33 -8.97 11.56
CA VAL A 29 -6.34 -7.63 12.16
C VAL A 29 -6.14 -7.72 13.66
N SER A 30 -5.14 -7.03 14.20
CA SER A 30 -4.91 -6.94 15.64
C SER A 30 -6.14 -6.39 16.38
N GLU A 31 -6.44 -6.91 17.55
CA GLU A 31 -7.56 -6.45 18.39
C GLU A 31 -7.50 -4.97 18.74
N SER A 32 -6.30 -4.41 18.88
CA SER A 32 -6.09 -2.99 19.18
C SER A 32 -6.12 -2.08 17.94
N ALA A 33 -6.21 -2.64 16.73
CA ALA A 33 -6.32 -1.84 15.51
C ALA A 33 -7.75 -1.35 15.29
N TYR A 34 -7.88 -0.21 14.63
CA TYR A 34 -9.18 0.34 14.21
C TYR A 34 -9.32 0.26 12.69
N ILE A 35 -10.42 -0.30 12.23
CA ILE A 35 -10.77 -0.34 10.80
C ILE A 35 -12.11 0.38 10.63
N ALA A 36 -12.10 1.46 9.84
CA ALA A 36 -13.30 2.25 9.60
C ALA A 36 -14.39 1.45 8.85
N PRO A 37 -15.69 1.70 9.11
CA PRO A 37 -16.79 0.92 8.53
C PRO A 37 -16.87 0.89 7.00
N SER A 38 -16.25 1.84 6.31
CA SER A 38 -16.21 1.87 4.84
C SER A 38 -14.86 1.47 4.25
N ALA A 39 -13.92 0.99 5.07
CA ALA A 39 -12.66 0.44 4.58
C ALA A 39 -12.87 -0.98 4.02
N VAL A 40 -12.06 -1.36 3.05
CA VAL A 40 -12.06 -2.70 2.43
C VAL A 40 -10.72 -3.37 2.64
N LEU A 41 -10.72 -4.57 3.22
CA LEU A 41 -9.55 -5.42 3.34
C LEU A 41 -9.81 -6.75 2.62
N ALA A 42 -8.97 -7.12 1.66
CA ALA A 42 -9.17 -8.33 0.85
C ALA A 42 -7.91 -9.19 0.75
N GLY A 43 -8.05 -10.48 1.04
CA GLY A 43 -6.99 -11.48 0.89
C GLY A 43 -5.98 -11.51 2.03
N ASP A 44 -4.73 -11.82 1.71
CA ASP A 44 -3.60 -11.98 2.65
C ASP A 44 -3.11 -10.62 3.17
N VAL A 45 -3.93 -9.97 4.00
CA VAL A 45 -3.65 -8.65 4.60
C VAL A 45 -3.47 -8.82 6.10
N THR A 46 -2.38 -8.30 6.65
CA THR A 46 -2.12 -8.25 8.09
C THR A 46 -2.04 -6.81 8.56
N ILE A 47 -2.80 -6.45 9.61
CA ILE A 47 -2.78 -5.12 10.24
C ILE A 47 -2.29 -5.26 11.68
N GLY A 48 -1.14 -4.64 11.97
CA GLY A 48 -0.50 -4.68 13.27
C GLY A 48 -1.19 -3.86 14.36
N PRO A 49 -0.73 -4.01 15.63
CA PRO A 49 -1.32 -3.37 16.81
C PRO A 49 -1.40 -1.85 16.67
N HIS A 50 -2.47 -1.27 17.25
CA HIS A 50 -2.71 0.17 17.36
C HIS A 50 -2.80 0.91 16.02
N SER A 51 -2.72 0.21 14.89
CA SER A 51 -2.84 0.81 13.55
C SER A 51 -4.28 1.26 13.27
N ARG A 52 -4.44 2.25 12.42
CA ARG A 52 -5.72 2.88 12.07
C ARG A 52 -5.90 2.90 10.56
N VAL A 53 -6.96 2.25 10.07
CA VAL A 53 -7.35 2.27 8.66
C VAL A 53 -8.64 3.07 8.55
N LEU A 54 -8.59 4.21 7.85
CA LEU A 54 -9.67 5.18 7.83
C LEU A 54 -10.65 4.96 6.68
N PHE A 55 -11.66 5.84 6.60
CA PHE A 55 -12.83 5.69 5.73
C PHE A 55 -12.46 5.61 4.25
N GLY A 56 -13.00 4.62 3.56
CA GLY A 56 -12.78 4.42 2.13
C GLY A 56 -11.41 3.89 1.74
N ALA A 57 -10.51 3.65 2.70
CA ALA A 57 -9.23 3.01 2.38
C ALA A 57 -9.44 1.59 1.84
N VAL A 58 -8.65 1.21 0.84
CA VAL A 58 -8.75 -0.10 0.17
C VAL A 58 -7.40 -0.78 0.24
N ILE A 59 -7.34 -1.93 0.94
CA ILE A 59 -6.13 -2.73 1.12
C ILE A 59 -6.38 -4.10 0.54
N THR A 60 -5.70 -4.44 -0.57
CA THR A 60 -5.94 -5.70 -1.30
C THR A 60 -4.67 -6.48 -1.55
N ALA A 61 -4.71 -7.78 -1.29
CA ALA A 61 -3.62 -8.72 -1.59
C ALA A 61 -3.88 -9.45 -2.91
N GLU A 62 -3.58 -8.81 -4.04
CA GLU A 62 -3.85 -9.30 -5.40
C GLU A 62 -2.88 -10.40 -5.89
N GLY A 63 -2.33 -11.17 -4.96
CA GLY A 63 -1.43 -12.28 -5.25
C GLY A 63 -0.05 -12.15 -4.61
N GLY A 64 0.18 -11.08 -3.86
CA GLY A 64 1.23 -10.92 -2.87
C GLY A 64 0.62 -10.44 -1.56
N PRO A 65 1.20 -10.76 -0.39
CA PRO A 65 0.70 -10.32 0.90
C PRO A 65 0.84 -8.80 1.07
N VAL A 66 0.04 -8.25 1.99
CA VAL A 66 0.18 -6.89 2.51
C VAL A 66 0.36 -6.97 4.02
N GLU A 67 1.49 -6.49 4.50
CA GLU A 67 1.81 -6.44 5.93
C GLU A 67 1.94 -4.99 6.38
N ILE A 68 1.15 -4.58 7.37
CA ILE A 68 1.19 -3.25 7.97
C ILE A 68 1.60 -3.38 9.43
N GLY A 69 2.68 -2.71 9.82
CA GLY A 69 3.24 -2.74 11.16
C GLY A 69 2.33 -2.11 12.21
N ARG A 70 2.88 -1.86 13.39
CA ARG A 70 2.19 -1.23 14.53
C ARG A 70 2.14 0.29 14.37
N ASP A 71 1.17 0.91 15.04
CA ASP A 71 1.02 2.36 15.15
C ASP A 71 0.99 3.09 13.79
N CYS A 72 0.58 2.37 12.71
CA CYS A 72 0.44 2.93 11.38
C CYS A 72 -0.92 3.63 11.20
N VAL A 73 -0.94 4.65 10.36
CA VAL A 73 -2.18 5.35 9.98
C VAL A 73 -2.34 5.33 8.46
N ILE A 74 -3.38 4.66 7.98
CA ILE A 74 -3.77 4.64 6.56
C ILE A 74 -5.02 5.50 6.42
N MET A 75 -4.87 6.67 5.82
CA MET A 75 -5.91 7.70 5.79
C MET A 75 -6.96 7.46 4.67
N GLU A 76 -7.91 8.37 4.58
CA GLU A 76 -9.12 8.23 3.77
C GLU A 76 -8.80 8.00 2.29
N ASN A 77 -9.48 7.01 1.72
CA ASN A 77 -9.39 6.66 0.30
C ASN A 77 -7.97 6.31 -0.19
N ALA A 78 -7.03 6.03 0.72
CA ALA A 78 -5.74 5.49 0.33
C ALA A 78 -5.89 4.07 -0.24
N VAL A 79 -5.06 3.71 -1.22
CA VAL A 79 -5.03 2.39 -1.83
C VAL A 79 -3.69 1.73 -1.56
N VAL A 80 -3.71 0.55 -0.94
CA VAL A 80 -2.53 -0.29 -0.71
C VAL A 80 -2.75 -1.64 -1.38
N ARG A 81 -1.83 -2.02 -2.26
CA ARG A 81 -2.01 -3.21 -3.08
C ARG A 81 -0.82 -4.14 -3.05
N GLY A 82 -1.03 -5.38 -2.61
CA GLY A 82 -0.07 -6.48 -2.74
C GLY A 82 -0.13 -7.09 -4.14
N VAL A 83 1.01 -7.35 -4.75
CA VAL A 83 1.09 -7.90 -6.10
C VAL A 83 2.05 -9.10 -6.15
N PRO A 84 1.88 -10.01 -7.11
CA PRO A 84 2.72 -11.20 -7.21
C PRO A 84 4.21 -10.86 -7.34
N GLY A 85 5.04 -11.56 -6.57
CA GLY A 85 6.49 -11.46 -6.69
C GLY A 85 7.12 -10.20 -6.10
N GLN A 86 6.32 -9.33 -5.47
CA GLN A 86 6.82 -8.12 -4.83
C GLN A 86 6.20 -7.97 -3.43
N GLU A 87 7.05 -7.64 -2.48
CA GLU A 87 6.66 -7.41 -1.10
C GLU A 87 5.86 -6.10 -0.99
N THR A 88 4.75 -6.13 -0.25
CA THR A 88 4.05 -4.91 0.17
C THR A 88 4.06 -4.90 1.69
N ARG A 89 5.01 -4.16 2.26
CA ARG A 89 5.22 -4.15 3.70
C ARG A 89 5.49 -2.74 4.21
N PHE A 90 4.81 -2.39 5.29
CA PHE A 90 5.05 -1.17 6.02
C PHE A 90 5.64 -1.51 7.40
N GLY A 91 6.71 -0.84 7.75
CA GLY A 91 7.27 -0.87 9.10
C GLY A 91 6.34 -0.20 10.11
N ASP A 92 6.83 -0.01 11.32
CA ASP A 92 6.07 0.63 12.37
C ASP A 92 5.99 2.15 12.18
N GLU A 93 4.93 2.78 12.71
CA GLU A 93 4.78 4.25 12.75
C GLU A 93 4.77 4.92 11.37
N VAL A 94 4.25 4.22 10.35
CA VAL A 94 4.11 4.77 8.99
C VAL A 94 2.80 5.54 8.86
N LEU A 95 2.88 6.76 8.30
CA LEU A 95 1.71 7.57 7.98
C LEU A 95 1.47 7.61 6.47
N VAL A 96 0.31 7.16 6.03
CA VAL A 96 -0.14 7.21 4.63
C VAL A 96 -1.31 8.18 4.52
N GLY A 97 -1.09 9.27 3.80
CA GLY A 97 -2.06 10.35 3.59
C GLY A 97 -3.23 9.98 2.70
N PRO A 98 -4.29 10.80 2.70
CA PRO A 98 -5.49 10.57 1.89
C PRO A 98 -5.16 10.42 0.40
N HIS A 99 -5.89 9.52 -0.28
CA HIS A 99 -5.73 9.26 -1.72
C HIS A 99 -4.33 8.84 -2.18
N ALA A 100 -3.42 8.50 -1.26
CA ALA A 100 -2.13 7.93 -1.65
C ALA A 100 -2.31 6.54 -2.29
N HIS A 101 -1.43 6.19 -3.24
CA HIS A 101 -1.48 4.91 -3.94
C HIS A 101 -0.16 4.16 -3.82
N LEU A 102 -0.18 3.01 -3.16
CA LEU A 102 0.99 2.21 -2.87
C LEU A 102 0.79 0.78 -3.41
N THR A 103 1.71 0.33 -4.26
CA THR A 103 1.59 -0.99 -4.89
C THR A 103 2.93 -1.71 -4.88
N GLY A 104 2.97 -2.94 -4.32
CA GLY A 104 4.16 -3.80 -4.37
C GLY A 104 5.43 -3.11 -3.86
N CYS A 105 5.36 -2.39 -2.75
CA CYS A 105 6.45 -1.54 -2.24
C CYS A 105 6.72 -1.76 -0.76
N VAL A 106 7.93 -1.42 -0.33
CA VAL A 106 8.32 -1.43 1.08
C VAL A 106 8.43 0.00 1.59
N ILE A 107 7.72 0.30 2.68
CA ILE A 107 7.80 1.56 3.39
C ILE A 107 8.37 1.28 4.78
N GLU A 108 9.55 1.74 5.06
CA GLU A 108 10.20 1.51 6.35
C GLU A 108 9.66 2.45 7.44
N GLY A 109 9.93 2.08 8.70
CA GLY A 109 9.36 2.72 9.87
C GLY A 109 9.59 4.23 9.98
N GLY A 110 8.64 4.95 10.57
CA GLY A 110 8.70 6.39 10.75
C GLY A 110 8.60 7.22 9.47
N SER A 111 8.28 6.59 8.33
CA SER A 111 8.16 7.26 7.03
C SER A 111 6.78 7.87 6.82
N ARG A 112 6.71 8.92 5.99
CA ARG A 112 5.46 9.61 5.65
C ARG A 112 5.23 9.62 4.13
N ILE A 113 4.08 9.15 3.72
CA ILE A 113 3.58 9.21 2.34
C ILE A 113 2.41 10.20 2.34
N ALA A 114 2.61 11.37 1.78
CA ALA A 114 1.62 12.45 1.86
C ALA A 114 0.42 12.24 0.92
N THR A 115 -0.58 13.13 1.02
CA THR A 115 -1.81 13.09 0.21
C THR A 115 -1.52 12.98 -1.29
N GLY A 116 -2.15 12.02 -1.95
CA GLY A 116 -2.06 11.83 -3.39
C GLY A 116 -0.70 11.33 -3.89
N ALA A 117 0.27 11.08 -3.01
CA ALA A 117 1.56 10.54 -3.42
C ALA A 117 1.43 9.10 -3.90
N MET A 118 2.31 8.70 -4.82
CA MET A 118 2.28 7.38 -5.44
C MET A 118 3.63 6.67 -5.24
N VAL A 119 3.60 5.41 -4.78
CA VAL A 119 4.77 4.55 -4.65
C VAL A 119 4.51 3.25 -5.40
N PHE A 120 5.34 2.99 -6.41
CA PHE A 120 5.13 1.90 -7.35
C PHE A 120 5.93 0.63 -7.01
N ASN A 121 5.63 -0.40 -7.75
CA ASN A 121 6.13 -1.76 -7.66
C ASN A 121 7.66 -1.86 -7.53
N GLY A 122 8.13 -2.62 -6.55
CA GLY A 122 9.55 -2.82 -6.27
C GLY A 122 10.24 -1.62 -5.63
N ALA A 123 9.52 -0.53 -5.36
CA ALA A 123 10.10 0.64 -4.69
C ALA A 123 10.27 0.38 -3.18
N ARG A 124 11.30 1.02 -2.62
CA ARG A 124 11.58 1.07 -1.18
C ARG A 124 11.73 2.52 -0.74
N VAL A 125 10.97 2.89 0.27
CA VAL A 125 11.12 4.16 1.00
C VAL A 125 11.74 3.83 2.33
N GLU A 126 13.02 4.22 2.52
CA GLU A 126 13.79 3.86 3.71
C GLU A 126 13.38 4.71 4.92
N THR A 127 13.81 4.26 6.11
CA THR A 127 13.44 4.77 7.42
C THR A 127 13.40 6.30 7.50
N GLY A 128 12.29 6.85 7.96
CA GLY A 128 12.09 8.29 8.18
C GLY A 128 12.08 9.14 6.91
N ALA A 129 12.03 8.53 5.72
CA ALA A 129 11.91 9.29 4.49
C ALA A 129 10.48 9.78 4.28
N GLU A 130 10.34 10.88 3.55
CA GLU A 130 9.07 11.54 3.28
C GLU A 130 8.80 11.64 1.78
N VAL A 131 7.62 11.21 1.36
CA VAL A 131 7.13 11.40 -0.01
C VAL A 131 6.02 12.44 0.04
N GLU A 132 6.32 13.64 -0.45
CA GLU A 132 5.44 14.79 -0.31
C GLU A 132 4.22 14.74 -1.25
N PHE A 133 3.30 15.71 -1.11
CA PHE A 133 2.02 15.76 -1.82
C PHE A 133 2.18 15.53 -3.33
N ASN A 134 1.43 14.58 -3.88
CA ASN A 134 1.42 14.22 -5.29
C ASN A 134 2.80 13.86 -5.88
N ALA A 135 3.80 13.58 -5.06
CA ALA A 135 5.09 13.09 -5.54
C ALA A 135 4.96 11.64 -6.03
N VAL A 136 5.84 11.24 -6.95
CA VAL A 136 5.85 9.91 -7.55
C VAL A 136 7.17 9.22 -7.28
N VAL A 137 7.14 8.11 -6.56
CA VAL A 137 8.26 7.17 -6.45
C VAL A 137 8.04 6.04 -7.46
N TYR A 138 8.89 6.01 -8.47
CA TYR A 138 8.72 5.10 -9.62
C TYR A 138 9.11 3.66 -9.29
N VAL A 139 8.83 2.74 -10.22
CA VAL A 139 9.14 1.31 -10.03
C VAL A 139 10.63 1.08 -9.73
N ASN A 140 10.93 0.07 -8.91
CA ASN A 140 12.31 -0.34 -8.58
C ASN A 140 13.20 0.79 -8.05
N THR A 141 12.62 1.77 -7.36
CA THR A 141 13.32 2.95 -6.83
C THR A 141 13.61 2.79 -5.35
N VAL A 142 14.78 3.26 -4.91
CA VAL A 142 15.13 3.33 -3.48
C VAL A 142 15.26 4.80 -3.06
N VAL A 143 14.30 5.28 -2.25
CA VAL A 143 14.37 6.59 -1.60
C VAL A 143 15.18 6.42 -0.31
N PRO A 144 16.37 7.05 -0.20
CA PRO A 144 17.24 6.86 0.97
C PRO A 144 16.61 7.37 2.27
N ALA A 145 17.05 6.81 3.40
CA ALA A 145 16.60 7.19 4.73
C ALA A 145 16.68 8.70 4.97
N GLY A 146 15.65 9.27 5.59
CA GLY A 146 15.55 10.68 5.91
C GLY A 146 15.46 11.63 4.69
N THR A 147 15.34 11.10 3.47
CA THR A 147 15.18 11.91 2.26
C THR A 147 13.74 12.40 2.11
N ALA A 148 13.55 13.65 1.75
CA ALA A 148 12.26 14.18 1.34
C ALA A 148 12.16 14.25 -0.19
N VAL A 149 11.20 13.55 -0.77
CA VAL A 149 10.81 13.71 -2.19
C VAL A 149 9.85 14.89 -2.27
N PRO A 150 10.22 16.01 -2.92
CA PRO A 150 9.43 17.24 -2.86
C PRO A 150 8.04 17.09 -3.53
N MET A 151 7.12 17.97 -3.18
CA MET A 151 5.76 18.02 -3.71
C MET A 151 5.73 17.99 -5.25
N GLY A 152 5.02 17.02 -5.81
CA GLY A 152 4.84 16.86 -7.25
C GLY A 152 6.09 16.38 -8.01
N TRP A 153 7.19 16.06 -7.31
CA TRP A 153 8.42 15.61 -7.96
C TRP A 153 8.38 14.11 -8.30
N PHE A 154 9.22 13.75 -9.25
CA PHE A 154 9.51 12.38 -9.63
C PHE A 154 10.78 11.89 -8.92
N ALA A 155 10.73 10.69 -8.37
CA ALA A 155 11.87 9.97 -7.83
C ALA A 155 12.05 8.66 -8.58
N GLY A 156 13.26 8.40 -9.10
CA GLY A 156 13.55 7.16 -9.82
C GLY A 156 15.00 6.72 -9.71
N GLY A 157 15.24 5.40 -9.66
CA GLY A 157 16.58 4.83 -9.58
C GLY A 157 16.99 4.36 -8.18
N GLN A 158 18.23 3.85 -8.07
CA GLN A 158 18.82 3.28 -6.84
C GLN A 158 20.26 3.77 -6.66
N PRO A 159 20.50 4.80 -5.79
CA PRO A 159 19.51 5.60 -5.04
C PRO A 159 18.65 6.48 -5.94
N ALA A 160 17.51 6.93 -5.41
CA ALA A 160 16.58 7.77 -6.15
C ALA A 160 17.23 9.10 -6.59
N GLU A 161 17.12 9.40 -7.87
CA GLU A 161 17.31 10.73 -8.40
C GLU A 161 15.97 11.48 -8.33
N LEU A 162 16.01 12.69 -7.80
CA LEU A 162 14.83 13.55 -7.66
C LEU A 162 14.77 14.53 -8.82
N VAL A 163 13.69 14.51 -9.58
CA VAL A 163 13.52 15.32 -10.79
C VAL A 163 12.30 16.22 -10.66
N ALA A 164 12.49 17.51 -10.92
CA ALA A 164 11.42 18.49 -10.86
C ALA A 164 10.34 18.25 -11.94
N PRO A 165 9.08 18.63 -11.68
CA PRO A 165 8.02 18.59 -12.69
C PRO A 165 8.41 19.37 -13.94
N GLY A 166 8.19 18.78 -15.12
CA GLY A 166 8.46 19.41 -16.42
C GLY A 166 9.79 19.02 -17.06
N ASP A 167 10.75 18.45 -16.34
CA ASP A 167 11.98 17.90 -16.94
C ASP A 167 11.72 16.49 -17.51
N TRP A 168 10.91 16.45 -18.56
CA TRP A 168 10.47 15.20 -19.19
C TRP A 168 11.61 14.41 -19.83
N ASP A 169 12.65 15.05 -20.29
CA ASP A 169 13.79 14.34 -20.89
C ASP A 169 14.54 13.55 -19.83
N ARG A 170 14.79 14.17 -18.68
CA ARG A 170 15.42 13.48 -17.57
C ARG A 170 14.57 12.38 -16.99
N ILE A 171 13.27 12.63 -16.77
CA ILE A 171 12.31 11.63 -16.31
C ILE A 171 12.32 10.42 -17.26
N ARG A 172 12.20 10.61 -18.57
CA ARG A 172 12.23 9.50 -19.54
C ARG A 172 13.52 8.71 -19.53
N ALA A 173 14.66 9.40 -19.37
CA ALA A 173 15.97 8.75 -19.30
C ALA A 173 16.08 7.81 -18.09
N ILE A 174 15.48 8.19 -16.95
CA ILE A 174 15.45 7.35 -15.73
C ILE A 174 14.43 6.21 -15.87
N MET A 175 13.24 6.49 -16.41
CA MET A 175 12.17 5.50 -16.54
C MET A 175 12.55 4.30 -17.41
N GLY A 176 13.28 4.54 -18.50
CA GLY A 176 13.62 3.49 -19.47
C GLY A 176 14.27 2.25 -18.86
N PRO A 177 15.39 2.39 -18.14
CA PRO A 177 16.07 1.25 -17.51
C PRO A 177 15.29 0.55 -16.40
N LEU A 178 14.29 1.20 -15.79
CA LEU A 178 13.53 0.67 -14.66
C LEU A 178 12.41 -0.31 -15.05
N ASP A 179 12.20 -0.53 -16.35
CA ASP A 179 11.31 -1.54 -16.93
C ASP A 179 9.90 -1.59 -16.29
N TYR A 180 9.16 -0.51 -16.44
CA TYR A 180 7.76 -0.46 -15.94
C TYR A 180 6.87 -1.59 -16.49
N PRO A 181 6.88 -1.90 -17.83
CA PRO A 181 6.04 -2.96 -18.37
C PRO A 181 6.35 -4.34 -17.78
N GLY A 182 7.62 -4.66 -17.62
CA GLY A 182 8.04 -5.93 -16.99
C GLY A 182 7.68 -5.97 -15.50
N THR A 183 7.99 -4.90 -14.78
CA THR A 183 7.79 -4.81 -13.34
C THR A 183 6.30 -4.84 -12.95
N VAL A 184 5.45 -4.11 -13.67
CA VAL A 184 4.03 -3.97 -13.30
C VAL A 184 3.14 -5.03 -13.93
N PHE A 185 3.40 -5.38 -15.18
CA PHE A 185 2.53 -6.29 -15.95
C PHE A 185 3.16 -7.66 -16.27
N GLY A 186 4.44 -7.83 -16.01
CA GLY A 186 5.18 -9.05 -16.33
C GLY A 186 5.24 -9.32 -17.83
N VAL A 187 5.43 -8.25 -18.64
CA VAL A 187 5.46 -8.32 -20.10
C VAL A 187 6.67 -7.58 -20.67
N GLY A 188 7.08 -7.91 -21.89
CA GLY A 188 8.17 -7.18 -22.55
C GLY A 188 7.76 -5.78 -22.99
N ALA A 189 8.73 -4.88 -23.15
CA ALA A 189 8.51 -3.47 -23.52
C ALA A 189 7.78 -3.28 -24.88
N SER A 190 7.82 -4.28 -25.77
CA SER A 190 7.11 -4.26 -27.05
C SER A 190 5.66 -4.76 -26.99
N SER A 191 5.17 -5.15 -25.81
CA SER A 191 3.81 -5.68 -25.67
C SER A 191 2.77 -4.59 -25.95
N LEU A 192 1.73 -4.96 -26.70
CA LEU A 192 0.65 -4.05 -27.04
C LEU A 192 -0.36 -3.94 -25.89
N MET A 193 -0.91 -2.75 -25.66
CA MET A 193 -1.87 -2.51 -24.60
C MET A 193 -3.09 -3.47 -24.61
N PRO A 194 -3.67 -3.85 -25.76
CA PRO A 194 -4.76 -4.83 -25.78
C PRO A 194 -4.36 -6.21 -25.23
N ASP A 195 -3.11 -6.63 -25.41
CA ASP A 195 -2.62 -7.92 -24.88
C ASP A 195 -2.39 -7.84 -23.38
N ILE A 196 -1.83 -6.72 -22.93
CA ILE A 196 -1.66 -6.42 -21.51
C ILE A 196 -3.01 -6.42 -20.81
N ALA A 197 -4.01 -5.69 -21.36
CA ALA A 197 -5.34 -5.60 -20.77
C ALA A 197 -6.04 -6.96 -20.69
N ARG A 198 -5.97 -7.78 -21.75
CA ARG A 198 -6.52 -9.14 -21.75
C ARG A 198 -5.84 -10.06 -20.73
N ARG A 199 -4.52 -9.98 -20.62
CA ARG A 199 -3.75 -10.74 -19.62
C ARG A 199 -4.15 -10.34 -18.21
N TYR A 200 -4.24 -9.04 -17.95
CA TYR A 200 -4.59 -8.49 -16.64
C TYR A 200 -6.02 -8.88 -16.23
N ALA A 201 -6.99 -8.73 -17.15
CA ALA A 201 -8.37 -9.13 -16.92
C ALA A 201 -8.50 -10.63 -16.57
N ARG A 202 -7.72 -11.51 -17.24
CA ARG A 202 -7.69 -12.94 -16.89
C ARG A 202 -7.13 -13.18 -15.48
N GLY A 203 -6.11 -12.45 -15.06
CA GLY A 203 -5.56 -12.53 -13.71
C GLY A 203 -6.58 -12.14 -12.64
N LEU A 204 -7.39 -11.11 -12.92
CA LEU A 204 -8.44 -10.63 -12.02
C LEU A 204 -9.70 -11.50 -12.03
N ALA A 205 -9.84 -12.48 -12.92
CA ALA A 205 -10.99 -13.37 -12.95
C ALA A 205 -11.14 -14.21 -11.65
N LEU A 206 -10.12 -14.31 -10.83
CA LEU A 206 -10.19 -14.97 -9.52
C LEU A 206 -11.15 -14.28 -8.54
N HIS A 207 -11.44 -13.01 -8.73
CA HIS A 207 -12.44 -12.28 -7.93
C HIS A 207 -13.86 -12.87 -8.01
N HIS A 208 -14.16 -13.68 -9.01
CA HIS A 208 -15.44 -14.44 -9.04
C HIS A 208 -15.60 -15.45 -7.89
N ARG A 209 -14.52 -15.72 -7.15
CA ARG A 209 -14.51 -16.64 -6.02
C ARG A 209 -14.36 -15.94 -4.68
N ASP A 210 -14.44 -14.63 -4.67
CA ASP A 210 -14.34 -13.84 -3.45
C ASP A 210 -15.60 -14.05 -2.58
N HIS A 211 -15.39 -14.15 -1.28
CA HIS A 211 -16.44 -14.25 -0.30
C HIS A 211 -16.37 -13.08 0.68
N ILE A 212 -17.47 -12.34 0.81
CA ILE A 212 -17.59 -11.32 1.86
C ILE A 212 -17.76 -12.07 3.18
N LEU A 213 -16.87 -11.79 4.11
CA LEU A 213 -16.90 -12.37 5.44
C LEU A 213 -17.95 -11.67 6.30
N PRO A 214 -18.69 -12.40 7.16
CA PRO A 214 -19.51 -11.79 8.19
C PRO A 214 -18.62 -10.91 9.09
N ASP A 215 -19.20 -9.92 9.74
CA ASP A 215 -18.52 -8.90 10.55
C ASP A 215 -17.88 -9.45 11.86
N GLU A 216 -17.62 -10.73 11.90
CA GLU A 216 -16.81 -11.38 12.93
C GLU A 216 -15.34 -11.13 12.56
N ARG A 217 -14.75 -10.16 13.23
CA ARG A 217 -13.34 -9.79 13.03
C ARG A 217 -12.46 -11.03 13.18
N HIS A 218 -11.74 -11.40 12.14
CA HIS A 218 -10.65 -12.37 12.23
C HIS A 218 -9.50 -11.70 12.98
N LEU A 219 -9.61 -11.64 14.30
CA LEU A 219 -8.63 -11.02 15.17
C LEU A 219 -7.45 -11.98 15.35
N LEU A 220 -6.23 -11.47 15.21
CA LEU A 220 -5.04 -12.16 15.70
C LEU A 220 -5.17 -12.26 17.23
N THR A 221 -5.11 -13.46 17.78
CA THR A 221 -5.01 -13.62 19.24
C THR A 221 -3.61 -13.21 19.72
N GLN A 222 -3.48 -12.75 20.97
CA GLN A 222 -2.20 -12.28 21.52
C GLN A 222 -1.08 -13.34 21.49
N GLU A 223 -1.40 -14.60 21.25
CA GLU A 223 -0.45 -15.73 21.22
C GLU A 223 0.34 -15.82 19.89
N ASP A 224 -0.12 -15.16 18.82
CA ASP A 224 0.51 -15.22 17.50
C ASP A 224 1.48 -14.06 17.23
N ALA A 225 1.75 -13.20 18.22
CA ALA A 225 2.54 -11.98 18.11
C ALA A 225 3.96 -12.11 18.72
N HIS A 226 4.64 -13.26 18.50
CA HIS A 226 6.04 -13.45 18.93
C HIS A 226 6.97 -13.70 17.75
#